data_3d8b2d75ac8871e2f1943a780e468968
#
_entry.id   3d8b2d75ac8871e2f1943a780e468968
#
_cell.length_a   1.000
_cell.length_b   1.000
_cell.length_c   1.000
_cell.angle_alpha   90.00
_cell.angle_beta   90.00
_cell.angle_gamma   90.00
#
_symmetry.space_group_name_H-M   'P 1'
#
loop_
_entity.id
_entity.type
_entity.pdbx_description
1 polymer ?
#
loop_
_entity_poly.entity_id
_entity_poly.type
_entity_poly.pdbx_seq_one_letter_code
_entity_poly.pdbx_strand_id
1 'polypeptide(L)'
;MKNKGFTLVELLAVIAILAILVIIALPNVLKMFNQAKKDTFLTEAKTIYKEISKKYISEAMKGNKISNISNDNNKLELESNALKYNVKLNDDGSIKKFEVSNGTYCISGEFNNLSDLTTDKIIEGKCKKTSPKNFSTDDWETIIDAIGEGNTSKYNVGDTKEIDLGSYGKHTLRIANKSTPSECSNTNFSQSACGFVLEFADIITTHKMNDKRTNVGGWPATSMRTFVNNDIYNAMPDKVKNAIIDTTVVSGHGKSDTENFTSTDKLYLLSTAEVWAQGSSNTISGDTAKDLTRQLDYYKNLGTSTNSYSGAIKKNGASAWWLRTPSSNTNNYFYIVIESGDWSDDHANATNVVSPAFRLG
;
A
#
# COMPACT_ATOMS: atom_id res chain seq x y z
N MET A 1 17.39 -46.00 40.68
CA MET A 1 16.23 -45.92 39.77
C MET A 1 16.72 -45.53 38.41
N LYS A 2 16.52 -46.38 37.38
CA LYS A 2 16.89 -46.02 35.98
C LYS A 2 15.80 -45.12 35.41
N ASN A 3 16.14 -43.84 35.18
CA ASN A 3 15.28 -42.92 34.46
C ASN A 3 15.13 -43.48 33.04
N LYS A 4 13.95 -43.95 32.66
CA LYS A 4 13.64 -44.27 31.25
C LYS A 4 13.44 -42.94 30.51
N GLY A 5 14.35 -42.59 29.63
CA GLY A 5 14.19 -41.46 28.72
C GLY A 5 13.08 -41.74 27.71
N PHE A 6 12.38 -40.67 27.27
CA PHE A 6 11.37 -40.78 26.20
C PHE A 6 12.03 -41.23 24.89
N THR A 7 11.35 -42.11 24.18
CA THR A 7 11.78 -42.50 22.82
C THR A 7 11.39 -41.43 21.79
N LEU A 8 12.13 -41.35 20.69
CA LEU A 8 11.84 -40.43 19.57
C LEU A 8 10.42 -40.62 19.03
N VAL A 9 9.92 -41.84 19.01
CA VAL A 9 8.59 -42.20 18.53
C VAL A 9 7.50 -41.69 19.47
N GLU A 10 7.69 -41.80 20.77
CA GLU A 10 6.74 -41.25 21.77
C GLU A 10 6.66 -39.72 21.65
N LEU A 11 7.79 -39.01 21.42
CA LEU A 11 7.81 -37.57 21.22
C LEU A 11 7.07 -37.18 19.94
N LEU A 12 7.34 -37.89 18.83
CA LEU A 12 6.66 -37.67 17.55
C LEU A 12 5.15 -37.89 17.65
N ALA A 13 4.72 -38.95 18.36
CA ALA A 13 3.30 -39.24 18.57
C ALA A 13 2.61 -38.10 19.37
N VAL A 14 3.25 -37.58 20.40
CA VAL A 14 2.72 -36.46 21.20
C VAL A 14 2.60 -35.18 20.34
N ILE A 15 3.62 -34.85 19.56
CA ILE A 15 3.58 -33.67 18.67
C ILE A 15 2.47 -33.82 17.61
N ALA A 16 2.29 -35.02 17.04
CA ALA A 16 1.21 -35.28 16.07
C ALA A 16 -0.17 -35.08 16.70
N ILE A 17 -0.40 -35.57 17.90
CA ILE A 17 -1.67 -35.42 18.61
C ILE A 17 -1.90 -33.96 18.97
N LEU A 18 -0.89 -33.24 19.46
CA LEU A 18 -0.98 -31.83 19.78
C LEU A 18 -1.30 -30.98 18.51
N ALA A 19 -0.67 -31.28 17.38
CA ALA A 19 -0.95 -30.63 16.11
C ALA A 19 -2.42 -30.79 15.67
N ILE A 20 -2.98 -32.00 15.78
CA ILE A 20 -4.38 -32.28 15.47
C ILE A 20 -5.31 -31.52 16.42
N LEU A 21 -5.03 -31.49 17.72
CA LEU A 21 -5.82 -30.78 18.72
C LEU A 21 -5.82 -29.25 18.44
N VAL A 22 -4.66 -28.68 18.08
CA VAL A 22 -4.55 -27.27 17.73
C VAL A 22 -5.36 -26.94 16.46
N ILE A 23 -5.29 -27.77 15.43
CA ILE A 23 -6.04 -27.56 14.17
C ILE A 23 -7.55 -27.55 14.42
N ILE A 24 -8.06 -28.40 15.33
CA ILE A 24 -9.49 -28.48 15.66
C ILE A 24 -9.92 -27.35 16.60
N ALA A 25 -9.09 -26.99 17.56
CA ALA A 25 -9.44 -26.01 18.60
C ALA A 25 -9.29 -24.55 18.09
N LEU A 26 -8.30 -24.26 17.25
CA LEU A 26 -7.94 -22.91 16.84
C LEU A 26 -9.09 -22.12 16.18
N PRO A 27 -9.87 -22.69 15.24
CA PRO A 27 -10.99 -21.96 14.62
C PRO A 27 -12.07 -21.56 15.63
N ASN A 28 -12.36 -22.40 16.60
CA ASN A 28 -13.35 -22.13 17.64
C ASN A 28 -12.87 -21.05 18.62
N VAL A 29 -11.61 -21.11 19.02
CA VAL A 29 -10.98 -20.09 19.88
C VAL A 29 -10.95 -18.71 19.18
N LEU A 30 -10.58 -18.67 17.90
CA LEU A 30 -10.58 -17.43 17.11
C LEU A 30 -11.97 -16.84 16.98
N LYS A 31 -13.01 -17.67 16.76
CA LYS A 31 -14.40 -17.23 16.71
C LYS A 31 -14.85 -16.63 18.04
N MET A 32 -14.55 -17.30 19.15
CA MET A 32 -14.87 -16.79 20.50
C MET A 32 -14.13 -15.48 20.78
N PHE A 33 -12.88 -15.38 20.38
CA PHE A 33 -12.07 -14.16 20.60
C PHE A 33 -12.62 -12.97 19.78
N ASN A 34 -13.03 -13.20 18.54
CA ASN A 34 -13.64 -12.17 17.70
C ASN A 34 -15.02 -11.75 18.24
N GLN A 35 -15.81 -12.69 18.76
CA GLN A 35 -17.08 -12.36 19.43
C GLN A 35 -16.83 -11.51 20.69
N ALA A 36 -15.88 -11.88 21.53
CA ALA A 36 -15.53 -11.12 22.75
C ALA A 36 -15.10 -9.68 22.42
N LYS A 37 -14.35 -9.47 21.32
CA LYS A 37 -14.00 -8.12 20.85
C LYS A 37 -15.21 -7.31 20.42
N LYS A 38 -16.18 -7.93 19.73
CA LYS A 38 -17.43 -7.27 19.34
C LYS A 38 -18.26 -6.90 20.57
N ASP A 39 -18.36 -7.78 21.55
CA ASP A 39 -19.11 -7.55 22.79
C ASP A 39 -18.46 -6.41 23.62
N THR A 40 -17.14 -6.33 23.67
CA THR A 40 -16.41 -5.22 24.27
C THR A 40 -16.75 -3.90 23.59
N PHE A 41 -16.62 -3.86 22.25
CA PHE A 41 -16.93 -2.66 21.47
C PHE A 41 -18.41 -2.22 21.66
N LEU A 42 -19.34 -3.18 21.68
CA LEU A 42 -20.76 -2.89 21.95
C LEU A 42 -20.96 -2.24 23.33
N THR A 43 -20.25 -2.72 24.33
CA THR A 43 -20.30 -2.17 25.70
C THR A 43 -19.80 -0.73 25.73
N GLU A 44 -18.70 -0.45 25.03
CA GLU A 44 -18.14 0.90 24.88
C GLU A 44 -19.11 1.82 24.13
N ALA A 45 -19.72 1.34 23.01
CA ALA A 45 -20.72 2.10 22.27
C ALA A 45 -21.97 2.43 23.13
N LYS A 46 -22.42 1.47 23.94
CA LYS A 46 -23.50 1.68 24.92
C LYS A 46 -23.15 2.70 26.00
N THR A 47 -21.89 2.77 26.40
CA THR A 47 -21.42 3.80 27.32
C THR A 47 -21.51 5.18 26.69
N ILE A 48 -21.05 5.34 25.44
CA ILE A 48 -21.20 6.59 24.69
C ILE A 48 -22.68 7.00 24.60
N TYR A 49 -23.57 6.07 24.27
CA TYR A 49 -25.00 6.34 24.17
C TYR A 49 -25.58 6.94 25.47
N LYS A 50 -25.18 6.38 26.62
CA LYS A 50 -25.59 6.90 27.96
C LYS A 50 -25.02 8.28 28.23
N GLU A 51 -23.73 8.50 27.95
CA GLU A 51 -23.07 9.77 28.22
C GLU A 51 -23.59 10.92 27.34
N ILE A 52 -24.13 10.63 26.14
CA ILE A 52 -24.80 11.61 25.28
C ILE A 52 -26.00 12.24 26.01
N SER A 53 -26.87 11.44 26.59
CA SER A 53 -28.05 11.94 27.31
C SER A 53 -27.65 12.82 28.49
N LYS A 54 -26.62 12.41 29.26
CA LYS A 54 -26.10 13.22 30.37
C LYS A 54 -25.53 14.57 29.88
N LYS A 55 -24.75 14.54 28.81
CA LYS A 55 -24.15 15.75 28.21
C LYS A 55 -25.24 16.71 27.72
N TYR A 56 -26.25 16.21 27.01
CA TYR A 56 -27.38 17.02 26.55
C TYR A 56 -28.08 17.71 27.71
N ILE A 57 -28.46 16.97 28.75
CA ILE A 57 -29.10 17.51 29.95
C ILE A 57 -28.24 18.57 30.62
N SER A 58 -26.95 18.30 30.78
CA SER A 58 -26.00 19.24 31.38
C SER A 58 -25.91 20.55 30.62
N GLU A 59 -25.84 20.50 29.30
CA GLU A 59 -25.77 21.72 28.47
C GLU A 59 -27.14 22.46 28.43
N ALA A 60 -28.24 21.73 28.38
CA ALA A 60 -29.57 22.29 28.46
C ALA A 60 -29.83 23.05 29.78
N MET A 61 -29.34 22.53 30.92
CA MET A 61 -29.40 23.21 32.22
C MET A 61 -28.56 24.51 32.25
N LYS A 62 -27.54 24.64 31.41
CA LYS A 62 -26.74 25.87 31.22
C LYS A 62 -27.38 26.83 30.21
N GLY A 63 -28.51 26.47 29.61
CA GLY A 63 -29.17 27.26 28.57
C GLY A 63 -28.57 27.07 27.18
N ASN A 64 -27.68 26.11 26.99
CA ASN A 64 -27.04 25.83 25.71
C ASN A 64 -27.86 24.80 24.91
N LYS A 65 -28.16 25.12 23.63
CA LYS A 65 -28.71 24.14 22.68
C LYS A 65 -27.58 23.44 21.95
N ILE A 66 -27.50 22.13 22.07
CA ILE A 66 -26.54 21.31 21.32
C ILE A 66 -27.29 20.34 20.38
N SER A 67 -26.86 20.28 19.12
CA SER A 67 -27.41 19.38 18.09
C SER A 67 -26.41 18.34 17.59
N ASN A 68 -25.15 18.43 18.04
CA ASN A 68 -24.09 17.50 17.69
C ASN A 68 -23.13 17.29 18.86
N ILE A 69 -22.77 16.04 19.09
CA ILE A 69 -21.75 15.59 20.07
C ILE A 69 -20.76 14.73 19.32
N SER A 70 -19.47 15.12 19.32
CA SER A 70 -18.40 14.39 18.64
C SER A 70 -17.05 14.56 19.36
N ASN A 71 -16.02 13.87 18.90
CA ASN A 71 -14.66 14.06 19.43
C ASN A 71 -14.15 15.51 19.29
N ASP A 72 -14.66 16.26 18.31
CA ASP A 72 -14.22 17.61 17.99
C ASP A 72 -15.20 18.69 18.50
N ASN A 73 -16.45 18.31 18.79
CA ASN A 73 -17.48 19.25 19.17
C ASN A 73 -18.35 18.69 20.30
N ASN A 74 -18.54 19.47 21.38
CA ASN A 74 -19.25 19.04 22.60
C ASN A 74 -18.74 17.71 23.17
N LYS A 75 -17.42 17.55 23.22
CA LYS A 75 -16.75 16.31 23.57
C LYS A 75 -17.28 15.70 24.89
N LEU A 76 -17.44 14.38 24.88
CA LEU A 76 -17.77 13.60 26.08
C LEU A 76 -16.52 13.42 26.96
N GLU A 77 -16.71 13.39 28.26
CA GLU A 77 -15.67 13.02 29.23
C GLU A 77 -15.64 11.50 29.35
N LEU A 78 -14.74 10.86 28.57
CA LEU A 78 -14.57 9.41 28.54
C LEU A 78 -13.22 9.02 29.11
N GLU A 79 -13.17 7.91 29.81
CA GLU A 79 -11.93 7.35 30.36
C GLU A 79 -10.92 6.92 29.26
N SER A 80 -11.40 6.65 28.06
CA SER A 80 -10.60 6.26 26.89
C SER A 80 -10.86 7.15 25.68
N ASN A 81 -9.79 7.61 25.03
CA ASN A 81 -9.86 8.35 23.77
C ASN A 81 -9.80 7.44 22.51
N ALA A 82 -9.89 6.13 22.68
CA ALA A 82 -9.76 5.16 21.58
C ALA A 82 -10.97 5.14 20.63
N LEU A 83 -12.11 5.68 21.07
CA LEU A 83 -13.34 5.70 20.27
C LEU A 83 -13.51 7.02 19.54
N LYS A 84 -13.86 6.92 18.26
CA LYS A 84 -14.38 8.03 17.48
C LYS A 84 -15.91 7.96 17.49
N TYR A 85 -16.55 9.09 17.77
CA TYR A 85 -18.01 9.19 17.75
C TYR A 85 -18.48 10.49 17.11
N ASN A 86 -19.63 10.40 16.45
CA ASN A 86 -20.33 11.53 15.86
C ASN A 86 -21.85 11.30 15.98
N VAL A 87 -22.50 12.07 16.82
CA VAL A 87 -23.90 11.87 17.16
C VAL A 87 -24.67 13.16 16.89
N LYS A 88 -25.73 13.07 16.07
CA LYS A 88 -26.66 14.15 15.84
C LYS A 88 -27.88 13.98 16.73
N LEU A 89 -28.35 15.07 17.30
CA LEU A 89 -29.51 15.11 18.18
C LEU A 89 -30.69 15.86 17.51
N ASN A 90 -31.87 15.47 17.86
CA ASN A 90 -33.09 16.25 17.65
C ASN A 90 -33.22 17.39 18.67
N ASP A 91 -34.14 18.30 18.46
CA ASP A 91 -34.36 19.44 19.37
C ASP A 91 -34.79 19.04 20.79
N ASP A 92 -35.37 17.86 20.96
CA ASP A 92 -35.78 17.27 22.23
C ASP A 92 -34.65 16.49 22.94
N GLY A 93 -33.46 16.40 22.31
CA GLY A 93 -32.31 15.67 22.83
C GLY A 93 -32.30 14.18 22.48
N SER A 94 -33.30 13.67 21.79
CA SER A 94 -33.27 12.31 21.27
C SER A 94 -32.21 12.15 20.16
N ILE A 95 -31.71 10.94 19.99
CA ILE A 95 -30.64 10.66 19.02
C ILE A 95 -31.26 10.54 17.63
N LYS A 96 -30.88 11.48 16.75
CA LYS A 96 -31.24 11.47 15.33
C LYS A 96 -30.34 10.56 14.52
N LYS A 97 -29.05 10.54 14.84
CA LYS A 97 -28.03 9.69 14.19
C LYS A 97 -26.93 9.37 15.18
N PHE A 98 -26.60 8.12 15.30
CA PHE A 98 -25.54 7.61 16.16
C PHE A 98 -24.45 6.96 15.31
N GLU A 99 -23.20 7.32 15.54
CA GLU A 99 -22.05 6.73 14.87
C GLU A 99 -20.90 6.62 15.84
N VAL A 100 -20.39 5.40 16.07
CA VAL A 100 -19.24 5.11 16.94
C VAL A 100 -18.33 4.10 16.27
N SER A 101 -17.02 4.30 16.36
CA SER A 101 -16.00 3.43 15.78
C SER A 101 -14.75 3.38 16.64
N ASN A 102 -14.09 2.22 16.69
CA ASN A 102 -12.74 2.05 17.23
C ASN A 102 -11.69 1.76 16.14
N GLY A 103 -12.05 1.95 14.85
CA GLY A 103 -11.19 1.66 13.70
C GLY A 103 -11.29 0.21 13.19
N THR A 104 -11.63 -0.74 14.06
CA THR A 104 -11.86 -2.15 13.69
C THR A 104 -13.35 -2.45 13.54
N TYR A 105 -14.18 -1.84 14.35
CA TYR A 105 -15.63 -1.99 14.36
C TYR A 105 -16.32 -0.63 14.28
N CYS A 106 -17.49 -0.65 13.68
CA CYS A 106 -18.41 0.48 13.62
C CYS A 106 -19.83 0.07 13.98
N ILE A 107 -20.54 0.97 14.64
CA ILE A 107 -22.00 0.92 14.77
C ILE A 107 -22.56 2.28 14.33
N SER A 108 -23.44 2.27 13.33
CA SER A 108 -23.99 3.51 12.74
C SER A 108 -25.45 3.31 12.35
N GLY A 109 -26.30 4.24 12.76
CA GLY A 109 -27.71 4.17 12.46
C GLY A 109 -28.54 5.15 13.30
N GLU A 110 -29.85 4.97 13.22
CA GLU A 110 -30.86 5.60 14.08
C GLU A 110 -31.19 4.61 15.18
N PHE A 111 -30.98 4.97 16.42
CA PHE A 111 -31.21 4.11 17.59
C PHE A 111 -32.06 4.91 18.60
N ASN A 112 -33.31 4.49 18.79
CA ASN A 112 -34.21 5.18 19.68
C ASN A 112 -33.97 4.79 21.15
N ASN A 113 -33.47 3.57 21.38
CA ASN A 113 -33.23 3.03 22.71
C ASN A 113 -31.84 2.36 22.80
N LEU A 114 -31.35 2.28 24.01
CA LEU A 114 -30.07 1.58 24.28
C LEU A 114 -30.11 0.09 23.92
N SER A 115 -31.31 -0.53 24.00
CA SER A 115 -31.55 -1.93 23.64
C SER A 115 -31.40 -2.20 22.13
N ASP A 116 -31.54 -1.18 21.29
CA ASP A 116 -31.41 -1.30 19.83
C ASP A 116 -29.95 -1.49 19.41
N LEU A 117 -29.02 -1.15 20.30
CA LEU A 117 -27.59 -1.40 20.10
C LEU A 117 -27.25 -2.87 20.42
N THR A 118 -27.12 -3.67 19.38
CA THR A 118 -26.86 -5.11 19.44
C THR A 118 -25.66 -5.51 18.58
N THR A 119 -25.09 -6.68 18.81
CA THR A 119 -23.88 -7.14 18.10
C THR A 119 -24.07 -7.35 16.61
N ASP A 120 -25.31 -7.63 16.16
CA ASP A 120 -25.67 -7.76 14.74
C ASP A 120 -25.65 -6.41 13.99
N LYS A 121 -25.69 -5.29 14.70
CA LYS A 121 -25.54 -3.93 14.14
C LYS A 121 -24.09 -3.50 13.99
N ILE A 122 -23.14 -4.30 14.48
CA ILE A 122 -21.72 -4.01 14.35
C ILE A 122 -21.23 -4.36 12.95
N ILE A 123 -20.68 -3.37 12.27
CA ILE A 123 -20.01 -3.50 10.98
C ILE A 123 -18.51 -3.64 11.25
N GLU A 124 -17.84 -4.57 10.59
CA GLU A 124 -16.38 -4.65 10.60
C GLU A 124 -15.82 -3.57 9.67
N GLY A 125 -14.85 -2.79 10.19
CA GLY A 125 -14.27 -1.66 9.49
C GLY A 125 -14.90 -0.32 9.88
N LYS A 126 -14.98 0.59 8.90
CA LYS A 126 -15.42 1.98 9.11
C LYS A 126 -16.94 2.14 9.08
N CYS A 127 -17.42 3.13 9.83
CA CYS A 127 -18.84 3.48 9.86
C CYS A 127 -19.40 3.91 8.51
N LYS A 128 -18.60 4.60 7.73
CA LYS A 128 -18.99 5.07 6.41
C LYS A 128 -17.76 5.01 5.50
N LYS A 129 -17.83 4.16 4.50
CA LYS A 129 -16.87 4.20 3.42
C LYS A 129 -17.16 5.42 2.55
N THR A 130 -16.16 6.25 2.36
CA THR A 130 -16.26 7.38 1.44
C THR A 130 -16.16 6.84 0.02
N SER A 131 -17.16 7.12 -0.82
CA SER A 131 -17.08 6.75 -2.22
C SER A 131 -15.96 7.53 -2.92
N PRO A 132 -15.14 6.88 -3.75
CA PRO A 132 -14.07 7.55 -4.48
C PRO A 132 -14.63 8.63 -5.41
N LYS A 133 -13.97 9.79 -5.46
CA LYS A 133 -14.35 10.94 -6.28
C LYS A 133 -13.22 11.36 -7.20
N ASN A 134 -12.05 11.66 -6.63
CA ASN A 134 -10.89 12.14 -7.37
C ASN A 134 -9.61 11.74 -6.64
N PHE A 135 -8.65 11.16 -7.35
CA PHE A 135 -7.40 10.67 -6.77
C PHE A 135 -6.59 11.76 -6.06
N SER A 136 -6.56 12.98 -6.60
CA SER A 136 -5.77 14.08 -6.02
C SER A 136 -6.32 14.59 -4.69
N THR A 137 -7.66 14.56 -4.49
CA THR A 137 -8.34 15.16 -3.34
C THR A 137 -8.82 14.16 -2.30
N ASP A 138 -9.08 12.91 -2.70
CA ASP A 138 -9.51 11.87 -1.78
C ASP A 138 -8.39 11.57 -0.77
N ASP A 139 -8.74 11.30 0.48
CA ASP A 139 -7.76 10.87 1.46
C ASP A 139 -7.23 9.45 1.14
N TRP A 140 -6.05 9.13 1.69
CA TRP A 140 -5.41 7.83 1.43
C TRP A 140 -6.28 6.64 1.86
N GLU A 141 -7.10 6.83 2.86
CA GLU A 141 -7.99 5.79 3.38
C GLU A 141 -9.08 5.46 2.35
N THR A 142 -9.72 6.48 1.77
CA THR A 142 -10.69 6.33 0.68
C THR A 142 -10.06 5.67 -0.55
N ILE A 143 -8.83 6.05 -0.91
CA ILE A 143 -8.10 5.48 -2.06
C ILE A 143 -7.80 4.00 -1.83
N ILE A 144 -7.27 3.64 -0.67
CA ILE A 144 -6.91 2.27 -0.31
C ILE A 144 -8.15 1.37 -0.26
N ASP A 145 -9.24 1.85 0.36
CA ASP A 145 -10.50 1.11 0.37
C ASP A 145 -11.05 0.87 -1.04
N ALA A 146 -11.00 1.91 -1.89
CA ALA A 146 -11.44 1.80 -3.29
C ALA A 146 -10.62 0.77 -4.08
N ILE A 147 -9.30 0.70 -3.85
CA ILE A 147 -8.42 -0.28 -4.49
C ILE A 147 -8.76 -1.69 -4.00
N GLY A 148 -8.86 -1.91 -2.69
CA GLY A 148 -9.18 -3.21 -2.09
C GLY A 148 -10.56 -3.75 -2.51
N GLU A 149 -11.52 -2.86 -2.84
CA GLU A 149 -12.86 -3.22 -3.32
C GLU A 149 -12.96 -3.31 -4.85
N GLY A 150 -11.90 -3.00 -5.58
CA GLY A 150 -11.95 -2.90 -7.05
C GLY A 150 -12.77 -1.70 -7.57
N ASN A 151 -13.12 -0.74 -6.70
CA ASN A 151 -13.94 0.43 -7.02
C ASN A 151 -13.09 1.64 -7.42
N THR A 152 -12.22 1.47 -8.39
CA THR A 152 -11.27 2.51 -8.84
C THR A 152 -11.68 3.24 -10.12
N SER A 153 -12.95 3.17 -10.52
CA SER A 153 -13.44 3.75 -11.79
C SER A 153 -13.30 5.28 -11.87
N LYS A 154 -13.19 5.96 -10.71
CA LYS A 154 -12.98 7.41 -10.62
C LYS A 154 -11.51 7.84 -10.64
N TYR A 155 -10.60 6.91 -10.60
CA TYR A 155 -9.16 7.15 -10.63
C TYR A 155 -8.61 6.73 -11.99
N ASN A 156 -8.04 7.66 -12.72
CA ASN A 156 -7.55 7.41 -14.08
C ASN A 156 -6.03 7.25 -14.08
N VAL A 157 -5.54 6.45 -15.03
CA VAL A 157 -4.11 6.38 -15.32
C VAL A 157 -3.61 7.79 -15.67
N GLY A 158 -2.54 8.23 -15.02
CA GLY A 158 -2.02 9.58 -15.13
C GLY A 158 -2.49 10.56 -14.06
N ASP A 159 -3.56 10.26 -13.30
CA ASP A 159 -3.97 11.08 -12.15
C ASP A 159 -2.84 11.15 -11.13
N THR A 160 -2.67 12.32 -10.50
CA THR A 160 -1.57 12.61 -9.58
C THR A 160 -2.06 12.99 -8.19
N LYS A 161 -1.21 12.73 -7.18
CA LYS A 161 -1.45 13.11 -5.79
C LYS A 161 -0.14 13.46 -5.10
N GLU A 162 -0.15 14.52 -4.29
CA GLU A 162 1.00 14.86 -3.45
C GLU A 162 1.14 13.86 -2.29
N ILE A 163 2.40 13.55 -1.97
CA ILE A 163 2.81 12.77 -0.81
C ILE A 163 3.96 13.47 -0.11
N ASP A 164 3.93 13.52 1.22
CA ASP A 164 5.01 14.05 2.04
C ASP A 164 5.91 12.91 2.53
N LEU A 165 7.18 12.96 2.19
CA LEU A 165 8.21 12.00 2.59
C LEU A 165 9.11 12.55 3.71
N GLY A 166 8.61 13.47 4.53
CA GLY A 166 9.34 14.02 5.66
C GLY A 166 10.63 14.72 5.23
N SER A 167 11.79 14.15 5.58
CA SER A 167 13.09 14.73 5.26
C SER A 167 13.40 14.81 3.76
N TYR A 168 12.75 13.99 2.95
CA TYR A 168 12.88 14.06 1.49
C TYR A 168 11.96 15.11 0.86
N GLY A 169 11.00 15.67 1.62
CA GLY A 169 10.08 16.70 1.15
C GLY A 169 8.81 16.15 0.52
N LYS A 170 8.11 17.03 -0.20
CA LYS A 170 6.86 16.71 -0.87
C LYS A 170 7.11 16.32 -2.32
N HIS A 171 6.50 15.22 -2.72
CA HIS A 171 6.63 14.64 -4.04
C HIS A 171 5.27 14.34 -4.67
N THR A 172 5.27 14.09 -5.97
CA THR A 172 4.07 13.77 -6.73
C THR A 172 4.06 12.29 -7.09
N LEU A 173 3.06 11.56 -6.59
CA LEU A 173 2.73 10.22 -7.07
C LEU A 173 1.80 10.30 -8.28
N ARG A 174 1.90 9.33 -9.17
CA ARG A 174 1.07 9.18 -10.36
C ARG A 174 0.57 7.75 -10.49
N ILE A 175 -0.69 7.57 -10.88
CA ILE A 175 -1.20 6.25 -11.26
C ILE A 175 -0.55 5.84 -12.57
N ALA A 176 0.37 4.89 -12.49
CA ALA A 176 1.13 4.43 -13.65
C ALA A 176 0.49 3.21 -14.32
N ASN A 177 -0.23 2.38 -13.56
CA ASN A 177 -0.91 1.20 -14.07
C ASN A 177 -2.17 0.88 -13.27
N LYS A 178 -3.18 0.32 -13.96
CA LYS A 178 -4.41 -0.22 -13.33
C LYS A 178 -4.79 -1.58 -13.90
N SER A 179 -4.27 -1.95 -15.04
CA SER A 179 -4.64 -3.19 -15.72
C SER A 179 -3.97 -4.42 -15.10
N THR A 180 -4.68 -5.54 -15.16
CA THR A 180 -4.20 -6.86 -14.72
C THR A 180 -4.49 -7.87 -15.83
N PRO A 181 -3.71 -7.85 -16.92
CA PRO A 181 -3.89 -8.80 -18.02
C PRO A 181 -3.51 -10.22 -17.59
N SER A 182 -3.82 -11.20 -18.46
CA SER A 182 -3.64 -12.63 -18.19
C SER A 182 -2.21 -13.03 -17.84
N GLU A 183 -1.21 -12.35 -18.39
CA GLU A 183 0.22 -12.57 -18.12
C GLU A 183 0.55 -12.38 -16.64
N CYS A 184 -0.20 -11.53 -15.93
CA CYS A 184 -0.04 -11.30 -14.49
C CYS A 184 -0.35 -12.55 -13.62
N SER A 185 -0.98 -13.56 -14.17
CA SER A 185 -1.19 -14.84 -13.49
C SER A 185 -0.01 -15.81 -13.62
N ASN A 186 0.97 -15.49 -14.48
CA ASN A 186 2.18 -16.29 -14.63
C ASN A 186 3.18 -16.00 -13.51
N THR A 187 3.63 -17.01 -12.80
CA THR A 187 4.58 -16.89 -11.68
C THR A 187 5.96 -16.37 -12.09
N ASN A 188 6.35 -16.54 -13.36
CA ASN A 188 7.61 -16.05 -13.90
C ASN A 188 7.51 -14.63 -14.45
N PHE A 189 6.32 -14.03 -14.43
CA PHE A 189 6.09 -12.67 -14.91
C PHE A 189 6.21 -11.66 -13.77
N SER A 190 6.86 -10.53 -14.03
CA SER A 190 7.02 -9.47 -13.04
C SER A 190 5.67 -8.87 -12.68
N GLN A 191 5.37 -8.83 -11.40
CA GLN A 191 4.15 -8.21 -10.89
C GLN A 191 4.24 -6.67 -10.85
N SER A 192 5.41 -6.11 -11.14
CA SER A 192 5.66 -4.66 -11.13
C SER A 192 4.81 -3.83 -12.09
N ALA A 193 4.23 -4.48 -13.12
CA ALA A 193 3.31 -3.85 -14.08
C ALA A 193 1.89 -4.44 -14.03
N CYS A 194 1.47 -4.99 -12.89
CA CYS A 194 0.20 -5.66 -12.69
C CYS A 194 -0.63 -4.97 -11.60
N GLY A 195 -1.90 -4.69 -11.87
CA GLY A 195 -2.82 -4.09 -10.90
C GLY A 195 -2.55 -2.60 -10.67
N PHE A 196 -2.85 -2.12 -9.47
CA PHE A 196 -2.77 -0.69 -9.15
C PHE A 196 -1.34 -0.29 -8.75
N VAL A 197 -0.63 0.32 -9.70
CA VAL A 197 0.76 0.77 -9.54
C VAL A 197 0.81 2.28 -9.46
N LEU A 198 1.48 2.78 -8.42
CA LEU A 198 1.90 4.17 -8.29
C LEU A 198 3.39 4.29 -8.57
N GLU A 199 3.78 5.34 -9.28
CA GLU A 199 5.17 5.75 -9.43
C GLU A 199 5.36 7.19 -8.99
N PHE A 200 6.57 7.55 -8.59
CA PHE A 200 6.92 8.95 -8.43
C PHE A 200 7.01 9.63 -9.80
N ALA A 201 6.21 10.67 -10.01
CA ALA A 201 6.19 11.45 -11.25
C ALA A 201 7.33 12.47 -11.32
N ASP A 202 8.01 12.69 -10.21
CA ASP A 202 9.15 13.57 -10.03
C ASP A 202 10.35 12.81 -9.40
N ILE A 203 11.34 13.57 -9.04
CA ILE A 203 12.63 13.09 -8.52
C ILE A 203 12.63 13.23 -7.01
N ILE A 204 12.92 12.13 -6.27
CA ILE A 204 13.00 12.17 -4.81
C ILE A 204 14.38 12.67 -4.35
N THR A 205 15.43 12.07 -4.87
CA THR A 205 16.82 12.31 -4.48
C THR A 205 17.78 11.73 -5.52
N THR A 206 19.06 11.76 -5.24
CA THR A 206 20.09 11.08 -6.04
C THR A 206 20.74 9.96 -5.26
N HIS A 207 21.06 8.87 -5.92
CA HIS A 207 21.78 7.74 -5.32
C HIS A 207 22.53 6.95 -6.39
N LYS A 208 23.57 6.22 -5.99
CA LYS A 208 24.27 5.25 -6.84
C LYS A 208 23.43 3.98 -6.96
N MET A 209 23.50 3.29 -8.09
CA MET A 209 22.92 1.96 -8.19
C MET A 209 23.67 0.97 -7.27
N ASN A 210 25.00 1.02 -7.30
CA ASN A 210 25.90 0.27 -6.43
C ASN A 210 27.10 1.11 -5.99
N ASP A 211 27.66 0.84 -4.83
CA ASP A 211 28.90 1.47 -4.39
C ASP A 211 30.09 1.05 -5.27
N LYS A 212 30.07 -0.19 -5.75
CA LYS A 212 31.06 -0.73 -6.68
C LYS A 212 30.55 -0.62 -8.12
N ARG A 213 31.46 -0.47 -9.06
CA ARG A 213 31.19 -0.43 -10.50
C ARG A 213 30.92 -1.85 -11.03
N THR A 214 29.76 -2.42 -10.67
CA THR A 214 29.32 -3.77 -11.07
C THR A 214 27.82 -3.88 -11.17
N ASN A 215 27.35 -4.69 -12.13
CA ASN A 215 25.93 -5.08 -12.25
C ASN A 215 25.72 -6.58 -11.99
N VAL A 216 26.74 -7.26 -11.43
CA VAL A 216 26.66 -8.67 -11.04
C VAL A 216 25.60 -8.86 -9.96
N GLY A 217 24.76 -9.87 -10.11
CA GLY A 217 23.62 -10.15 -9.24
C GLY A 217 22.38 -9.30 -9.53
N GLY A 218 22.42 -8.45 -10.58
CA GLY A 218 21.30 -7.64 -11.05
C GLY A 218 20.68 -6.75 -9.98
N TRP A 219 19.39 -6.41 -10.16
CA TRP A 219 18.63 -5.57 -9.23
C TRP A 219 18.64 -6.09 -7.76
N PRO A 220 18.48 -7.41 -7.49
CA PRO A 220 18.44 -7.89 -6.12
C PRO A 220 19.72 -7.61 -5.30
N ALA A 221 20.86 -7.52 -5.98
CA ALA A 221 22.16 -7.30 -5.33
C ALA A 221 22.54 -5.82 -5.17
N THR A 222 21.69 -4.88 -5.63
CA THR A 222 22.03 -3.45 -5.62
C THR A 222 21.87 -2.80 -4.25
N SER A 223 22.75 -1.84 -3.92
CA SER A 223 22.57 -0.95 -2.77
C SER A 223 21.35 -0.02 -2.96
N MET A 224 21.00 0.32 -4.20
CA MET A 224 19.79 1.05 -4.55
C MET A 224 18.51 0.34 -4.08
N ARG A 225 18.41 -0.99 -4.29
CA ARG A 225 17.27 -1.78 -3.82
C ARG A 225 17.12 -1.67 -2.30
N THR A 226 18.23 -1.80 -1.58
CA THR A 226 18.25 -1.63 -0.12
C THR A 226 17.80 -0.22 0.28
N PHE A 227 18.32 0.80 -0.39
CA PHE A 227 17.97 2.19 -0.13
C PHE A 227 16.49 2.48 -0.34
N VAL A 228 15.89 2.09 -1.46
CA VAL A 228 14.46 2.38 -1.71
C VAL A 228 13.54 1.60 -0.78
N ASN A 229 13.88 0.36 -0.41
CA ASN A 229 13.06 -0.49 0.47
C ASN A 229 13.24 -0.19 1.97
N ASN A 230 14.29 0.52 2.36
CA ASN A 230 14.49 0.96 3.74
C ASN A 230 14.24 2.47 3.89
N ASP A 231 15.06 3.30 3.25
CA ASP A 231 15.05 4.74 3.52
C ASP A 231 13.80 5.40 2.94
N ILE A 232 13.54 5.21 1.65
CA ILE A 232 12.35 5.81 1.00
C ILE A 232 11.06 5.19 1.53
N TYR A 233 10.99 3.85 1.67
CA TYR A 233 9.82 3.16 2.21
C TYR A 233 9.47 3.64 3.62
N ASN A 234 10.46 3.78 4.52
CA ASN A 234 10.23 4.25 5.89
C ASN A 234 9.86 5.73 5.98
N ALA A 235 10.22 6.54 4.98
CA ALA A 235 9.83 7.94 4.88
C ALA A 235 8.37 8.13 4.45
N MET A 236 7.71 7.08 3.95
CA MET A 236 6.31 7.16 3.52
C MET A 236 5.35 7.26 4.72
N PRO A 237 4.21 7.97 4.57
CA PRO A 237 3.15 7.98 5.59
C PRO A 237 2.66 6.56 5.90
N ASP A 238 2.45 6.26 7.20
CA ASP A 238 2.09 4.91 7.66
C ASP A 238 0.87 4.32 6.94
N LYS A 239 -0.15 5.12 6.65
CA LYS A 239 -1.34 4.66 5.92
C LYS A 239 -1.00 4.13 4.53
N VAL A 240 -0.12 4.81 3.79
CA VAL A 240 0.32 4.39 2.45
C VAL A 240 1.24 3.19 2.58
N LYS A 241 2.23 3.26 3.45
CA LYS A 241 3.21 2.20 3.72
C LYS A 241 2.55 0.87 4.04
N ASN A 242 1.52 0.86 4.89
CA ASN A 242 0.79 -0.34 5.29
C ASN A 242 -0.08 -0.95 4.17
N ALA A 243 -0.42 -0.18 3.15
CA ALA A 243 -1.17 -0.63 1.98
C ALA A 243 -0.28 -1.08 0.81
N ILE A 244 1.04 -0.84 0.89
CA ILE A 244 1.99 -1.31 -0.13
C ILE A 244 2.14 -2.83 0.00
N ILE A 245 1.75 -3.54 -1.04
CA ILE A 245 1.86 -5.01 -1.09
C ILE A 245 3.24 -5.45 -1.55
N ASP A 246 3.64 -6.64 -1.11
CA ASP A 246 4.82 -7.30 -1.63
C ASP A 246 4.66 -7.59 -3.11
N THR A 247 5.66 -7.23 -3.89
CA THR A 247 5.63 -7.32 -5.35
C THR A 247 6.77 -8.22 -5.82
N THR A 248 6.43 -9.27 -6.54
CA THR A 248 7.43 -10.07 -7.26
C THR A 248 7.96 -9.26 -8.44
N VAL A 249 9.24 -8.96 -8.40
CA VAL A 249 9.94 -8.16 -9.41
C VAL A 249 10.93 -9.04 -10.15
N VAL A 250 10.77 -9.15 -11.46
CA VAL A 250 11.73 -9.81 -12.35
C VAL A 250 12.64 -8.76 -12.97
N SER A 251 13.92 -9.00 -12.99
CA SER A 251 14.94 -8.14 -13.61
C SER A 251 15.93 -8.95 -14.44
N GLY A 252 16.47 -8.32 -15.44
CA GLY A 252 17.51 -8.91 -16.29
C GLY A 252 18.82 -9.14 -15.55
N HIS A 253 19.77 -9.71 -16.26
CA HIS A 253 21.13 -9.96 -15.79
C HIS A 253 22.15 -9.11 -16.54
N GLY A 254 23.32 -8.89 -15.92
CA GLY A 254 24.50 -8.32 -16.55
C GLY A 254 25.28 -9.37 -17.34
N LYS A 255 26.38 -8.94 -17.98
CA LYS A 255 27.21 -9.82 -18.83
C LYS A 255 27.85 -10.99 -18.06
N SER A 256 28.10 -10.83 -16.78
CA SER A 256 28.78 -11.85 -15.96
C SER A 256 27.80 -12.89 -15.37
N ASP A 257 26.51 -12.66 -15.46
CA ASP A 257 25.47 -13.58 -15.03
C ASP A 257 24.83 -14.24 -16.24
N THR A 258 24.15 -15.37 -16.04
CA THR A 258 23.54 -16.16 -17.13
C THR A 258 22.02 -16.22 -17.06
N GLU A 259 21.44 -15.84 -15.92
CA GLU A 259 20.00 -15.95 -15.68
C GLU A 259 19.43 -14.67 -15.10
N ASN A 260 18.15 -14.43 -15.38
CA ASN A 260 17.40 -13.31 -14.82
C ASN A 260 17.15 -13.54 -13.32
N PHE A 261 16.93 -12.45 -12.61
CA PHE A 261 16.75 -12.46 -11.17
C PHE A 261 15.30 -12.15 -10.79
N THR A 262 14.89 -12.73 -9.67
CA THR A 262 13.60 -12.44 -9.04
C THR A 262 13.83 -11.96 -7.61
N SER A 263 13.10 -10.91 -7.23
CA SER A 263 13.07 -10.39 -5.86
C SER A 263 11.63 -10.12 -5.43
N THR A 264 11.42 -9.98 -4.12
CA THR A 264 10.18 -9.49 -3.54
C THR A 264 10.46 -8.13 -2.92
N ASP A 265 9.77 -7.10 -3.39
CA ASP A 265 10.03 -5.72 -3.05
C ASP A 265 8.76 -4.97 -2.65
N LYS A 266 8.88 -4.02 -1.71
CA LYS A 266 7.85 -3.01 -1.45
C LYS A 266 7.94 -1.90 -2.49
N LEU A 267 9.15 -1.36 -2.68
CA LEU A 267 9.47 -0.36 -3.70
C LEU A 267 10.48 -0.94 -4.69
N TYR A 268 10.31 -0.58 -5.95
CA TYR A 268 11.21 -1.00 -7.04
C TYR A 268 11.40 0.13 -8.06
N LEU A 269 12.53 0.15 -8.74
CA LEU A 269 12.69 0.99 -9.92
C LEU A 269 11.99 0.33 -11.12
N LEU A 270 11.54 1.13 -12.08
CA LEU A 270 10.99 0.59 -13.32
C LEU A 270 12.07 -0.09 -14.16
N SER A 271 11.67 -1.01 -15.05
CA SER A 271 12.54 -1.56 -16.09
C SER A 271 12.39 -0.80 -17.41
N THR A 272 13.27 -1.08 -18.36
CA THR A 272 13.19 -0.51 -19.71
C THR A 272 11.86 -0.85 -20.38
N ALA A 273 11.41 -2.10 -20.32
CA ALA A 273 10.18 -2.57 -20.93
C ALA A 273 8.91 -2.05 -20.24
N GLU A 274 8.99 -1.57 -19.00
CA GLU A 274 7.89 -0.90 -18.31
C GLU A 274 7.70 0.55 -18.73
N VAL A 275 8.76 1.16 -19.28
CA VAL A 275 8.75 2.54 -19.76
C VAL A 275 8.50 2.60 -21.27
N TRP A 276 9.26 1.87 -22.08
CA TRP A 276 9.18 1.95 -23.55
C TRP A 276 8.63 0.70 -24.19
N ALA A 277 7.69 0.87 -25.13
CA ALA A 277 7.43 -0.16 -26.10
C ALA A 277 8.66 -0.33 -27.02
N GLN A 278 9.10 -1.58 -27.21
CA GLN A 278 10.25 -1.87 -28.07
C GLN A 278 9.87 -1.70 -29.54
N GLY A 279 10.59 -0.83 -30.24
CA GLY A 279 10.42 -0.66 -31.69
C GLY A 279 11.08 -1.79 -32.49
N SER A 280 10.57 -2.11 -33.63
CA SER A 280 11.14 -3.15 -34.52
C SER A 280 12.56 -2.84 -35.01
N SER A 281 12.88 -1.56 -35.16
CA SER A 281 14.17 -1.07 -35.64
C SER A 281 15.09 -0.51 -34.52
N ASN A 282 14.55 -0.32 -33.34
CA ASN A 282 15.27 0.24 -32.20
C ASN A 282 14.86 -0.51 -30.93
N THR A 283 15.55 -1.61 -30.66
CA THR A 283 15.28 -2.49 -29.52
C THR A 283 16.41 -2.40 -28.50
N ILE A 284 16.08 -2.34 -27.22
CA ILE A 284 17.06 -2.39 -26.13
C ILE A 284 17.50 -3.84 -25.95
N SER A 285 18.51 -4.25 -26.72
CA SER A 285 18.97 -5.65 -26.80
C SER A 285 19.61 -6.14 -25.49
N GLY A 286 20.12 -5.23 -24.65
CA GLY A 286 20.75 -5.58 -23.37
C GLY A 286 19.75 -5.85 -22.24
N ASP A 287 18.45 -5.72 -22.43
CA ASP A 287 17.43 -6.10 -21.42
C ASP A 287 17.00 -7.55 -21.66
N THR A 288 17.50 -8.46 -20.87
CA THR A 288 17.20 -9.91 -20.94
C THR A 288 15.87 -10.29 -20.33
N ALA A 289 15.23 -9.40 -19.58
CA ALA A 289 13.92 -9.60 -18.94
C ALA A 289 12.78 -8.82 -19.61
N LYS A 290 13.00 -8.22 -20.78
CA LYS A 290 12.01 -7.36 -21.47
C LYS A 290 10.66 -8.05 -21.74
N ASP A 291 10.67 -9.37 -21.97
CA ASP A 291 9.49 -10.17 -22.26
C ASP A 291 8.84 -10.77 -20.99
N LEU A 292 9.43 -10.53 -19.81
CA LEU A 292 8.94 -10.98 -18.51
C LEU A 292 8.24 -9.88 -17.70
N THR A 293 7.95 -8.76 -18.36
CA THR A 293 7.15 -7.65 -17.86
C THR A 293 6.43 -6.98 -19.01
N ARG A 294 5.74 -5.88 -18.77
CA ARG A 294 5.01 -5.15 -19.78
C ARG A 294 5.11 -3.65 -19.57
N GLN A 295 4.86 -2.90 -20.62
CA GLN A 295 4.76 -1.45 -20.52
C GLN A 295 3.60 -1.05 -19.60
N LEU A 296 3.86 -0.13 -18.67
CA LEU A 296 2.83 0.45 -17.80
C LEU A 296 1.81 1.24 -18.62
N ASP A 297 0.56 1.19 -18.18
CA ASP A 297 -0.57 1.83 -18.89
C ASP A 297 -0.32 3.32 -19.16
N TYR A 298 0.34 4.03 -18.25
CA TYR A 298 0.67 5.45 -18.41
C TYR A 298 1.54 5.70 -19.65
N TYR A 299 2.66 4.99 -19.75
CA TYR A 299 3.59 5.16 -20.86
C TYR A 299 3.00 4.66 -22.18
N LYS A 300 2.21 3.59 -22.12
CA LYS A 300 1.46 3.07 -23.26
C LYS A 300 0.46 4.09 -23.79
N ASN A 301 -0.30 4.75 -22.92
CA ASN A 301 -1.29 5.77 -23.29
C ASN A 301 -0.65 7.02 -23.91
N LEU A 302 0.60 7.32 -23.54
CA LEU A 302 1.40 8.38 -24.17
C LEU A 302 2.05 7.99 -25.50
N GLY A 303 1.95 6.71 -25.89
CA GLY A 303 2.67 6.20 -27.08
C GLY A 303 4.18 6.17 -26.89
N THR A 304 4.66 6.09 -25.63
CA THR A 304 6.09 6.08 -25.32
C THR A 304 6.74 4.81 -25.88
N SER A 305 7.78 4.98 -26.67
CA SER A 305 8.52 3.88 -27.29
C SER A 305 9.98 4.23 -27.46
N THR A 306 10.81 3.28 -27.87
CA THR A 306 12.21 3.51 -28.21
C THR A 306 12.42 4.45 -29.39
N ASN A 307 11.37 4.77 -30.17
CA ASN A 307 11.37 5.74 -31.26
C ASN A 307 10.62 7.04 -30.91
N SER A 308 9.84 7.08 -29.80
CA SER A 308 9.06 8.23 -29.33
C SER A 308 9.11 8.28 -27.82
N TYR A 309 10.14 8.88 -27.28
CA TYR A 309 10.57 8.68 -25.88
C TYR A 309 10.24 9.83 -24.92
N SER A 310 9.77 10.98 -25.40
CA SER A 310 9.52 12.17 -24.55
C SER A 310 8.53 11.92 -23.40
N GLY A 311 7.66 10.90 -23.51
CA GLY A 311 6.74 10.49 -22.45
C GLY A 311 7.45 9.95 -21.19
N ALA A 312 8.72 9.58 -21.29
CA ALA A 312 9.52 9.09 -20.16
C ALA A 312 10.16 10.21 -19.31
N ILE A 313 10.01 11.47 -19.71
CA ILE A 313 10.55 12.61 -18.97
C ILE A 313 9.80 12.77 -17.64
N LYS A 314 10.55 12.83 -16.53
CA LYS A 314 9.98 13.12 -15.19
C LYS A 314 9.85 14.62 -14.97
N LYS A 315 8.83 15.04 -14.18
CA LYS A 315 8.67 16.46 -13.80
C LYS A 315 9.84 16.92 -12.93
N ASN A 316 10.21 18.17 -13.07
CA ASN A 316 11.27 18.88 -12.33
C ASN A 316 12.68 18.33 -12.53
N GLY A 317 12.94 17.55 -13.58
CA GLY A 317 14.25 16.96 -13.76
C GLY A 317 14.75 16.95 -15.18
N ALA A 318 15.67 17.87 -15.45
CA ALA A 318 16.65 17.74 -16.52
C ALA A 318 17.79 16.78 -16.07
N SER A 319 17.47 15.67 -15.43
CA SER A 319 18.45 14.75 -14.88
C SER A 319 18.10 13.31 -15.21
N ALA A 320 19.10 12.51 -15.49
CA ALA A 320 18.92 11.09 -15.78
C ALA A 320 18.43 10.33 -14.54
N TRP A 321 17.44 9.45 -14.70
CA TRP A 321 16.91 8.62 -13.62
C TRP A 321 17.11 7.13 -13.87
N TRP A 322 17.41 6.41 -12.78
CA TRP A 322 17.77 5.01 -12.81
C TRP A 322 16.58 4.10 -13.15
N LEU A 323 16.89 3.06 -13.93
CA LEU A 323 16.08 1.87 -14.13
C LEU A 323 16.72 0.67 -13.44
N ARG A 324 15.91 -0.33 -13.04
CA ARG A 324 16.44 -1.55 -12.42
C ARG A 324 17.13 -2.52 -13.41
N THR A 325 17.00 -2.28 -14.70
CA THR A 325 17.53 -3.17 -15.75
C THR A 325 19.04 -3.05 -15.87
N PRO A 326 19.83 -4.11 -15.58
CA PRO A 326 21.25 -4.14 -15.90
C PRO A 326 21.47 -4.34 -17.39
N SER A 327 22.54 -3.81 -17.94
CA SER A 327 22.93 -4.05 -19.34
C SER A 327 23.65 -5.39 -19.46
N SER A 328 23.09 -6.34 -20.19
CA SER A 328 23.75 -7.64 -20.44
C SER A 328 24.95 -7.55 -21.38
N ASN A 329 25.17 -6.42 -22.02
CA ASN A 329 26.33 -6.15 -22.88
C ASN A 329 27.59 -5.85 -22.06
N THR A 330 27.43 -5.49 -20.79
CA THR A 330 28.52 -5.08 -19.91
C THR A 330 28.37 -5.75 -18.53
N ASN A 331 29.39 -5.62 -17.69
CA ASN A 331 29.39 -6.12 -16.31
C ASN A 331 29.25 -5.00 -15.26
N ASN A 332 28.93 -3.77 -15.67
CA ASN A 332 29.02 -2.60 -14.81
C ASN A 332 28.04 -1.47 -15.11
N TYR A 333 27.10 -1.63 -16.06
CA TYR A 333 26.08 -0.63 -16.40
C TYR A 333 24.68 -1.07 -16.01
N PHE A 334 23.87 -0.08 -15.64
CA PHE A 334 22.42 -0.17 -15.56
C PHE A 334 21.80 0.87 -16.51
N TYR A 335 20.63 0.56 -17.04
CA TYR A 335 19.91 1.51 -17.90
C TYR A 335 19.40 2.70 -17.10
N ILE A 336 19.34 3.83 -17.77
CA ILE A 336 18.80 5.12 -17.30
C ILE A 336 17.87 5.69 -18.37
N VAL A 337 16.98 6.56 -17.94
CA VAL A 337 16.28 7.50 -18.82
C VAL A 337 17.03 8.80 -18.76
N ILE A 338 17.46 9.33 -19.91
CA ILE A 338 18.16 10.62 -19.98
C ILE A 338 17.17 11.79 -20.07
N GLU A 339 17.64 13.02 -20.04
CA GLU A 339 16.85 14.26 -20.00
C GLU A 339 15.83 14.39 -21.14
N SER A 340 16.11 13.85 -22.31
CA SER A 340 15.19 13.83 -23.47
C SER A 340 14.07 12.79 -23.34
N GLY A 341 14.14 11.89 -22.34
CA GLY A 341 13.27 10.72 -22.19
C GLY A 341 13.78 9.48 -22.93
N ASP A 342 14.88 9.60 -23.69
CA ASP A 342 15.50 8.48 -24.37
C ASP A 342 16.23 7.57 -23.38
N TRP A 343 16.53 6.34 -23.81
CA TRP A 343 17.28 5.40 -23.02
C TRP A 343 18.80 5.57 -23.23
N SER A 344 19.53 5.34 -22.17
CA SER A 344 20.98 5.18 -22.17
C SER A 344 21.36 4.21 -21.05
N ASP A 345 22.64 3.99 -20.82
CA ASP A 345 23.14 3.27 -19.66
C ASP A 345 24.24 4.09 -18.95
N ASP A 346 24.43 3.82 -17.66
CA ASP A 346 25.47 4.47 -16.88
C ASP A 346 26.11 3.48 -15.92
N HIS A 347 27.32 3.80 -15.48
CA HIS A 347 28.06 2.99 -14.52
C HIS A 347 27.27 2.83 -13.20
N ALA A 348 27.22 1.61 -12.69
CA ALA A 348 26.49 1.31 -11.46
C ALA A 348 26.90 2.20 -10.27
N ASN A 349 28.13 2.71 -10.24
CA ASN A 349 28.61 3.63 -9.20
C ASN A 349 28.50 5.12 -9.55
N ALA A 350 27.88 5.46 -10.66
CA ALA A 350 27.50 6.83 -10.98
C ALA A 350 26.32 7.26 -10.11
N THR A 351 26.16 8.57 -9.92
CA THR A 351 25.07 9.15 -9.16
C THR A 351 24.02 9.69 -10.12
N ASN A 352 22.85 9.06 -10.14
CA ASN A 352 21.69 9.52 -10.90
C ASN A 352 20.46 9.59 -9.98
N VAL A 353 19.35 10.05 -10.55
CA VAL A 353 18.13 10.34 -9.81
C VAL A 353 17.33 9.07 -9.51
N VAL A 354 16.65 9.09 -8.37
CA VAL A 354 15.82 8.00 -7.85
C VAL A 354 14.34 8.35 -7.98
N SER A 355 13.60 7.49 -8.66
CA SER A 355 12.16 7.61 -8.86
C SER A 355 11.51 6.22 -8.87
N PRO A 356 11.21 5.64 -7.69
CA PRO A 356 10.67 4.30 -7.59
C PRO A 356 9.17 4.24 -7.89
N ALA A 357 8.68 2.99 -7.96
CA ALA A 357 7.28 2.64 -8.05
C ALA A 357 6.93 1.60 -6.98
N PHE A 358 5.63 1.40 -6.74
CA PHE A 358 5.09 0.42 -5.80
C PHE A 358 3.66 0.04 -6.15
N ARG A 359 3.19 -1.09 -5.63
CA ARG A 359 1.81 -1.54 -5.79
C ARG A 359 1.01 -1.33 -4.52
N LEU A 360 -0.25 -0.94 -4.69
CA LEU A 360 -1.25 -0.92 -3.62
C LEU A 360 -2.25 -2.07 -3.79
N GLY A 361 -2.67 -2.67 -2.67
CA GLY A 361 -3.66 -3.73 -2.64
C GLY A 361 -4.26 -3.95 -1.27
#